data_7b9c5e38ff26de01ba24c172cbed37c8
#
_entry.id   7b9c5e38ff26de01ba24c172cbed37c8
#
_cell.length_a   1.000
_cell.length_b   1.000
_cell.length_c   1.000
_cell.angle_alpha   90.00
_cell.angle_beta   90.00
_cell.angle_gamma   90.00
#
_symmetry.space_group_name_H-M   'P 1'
#
loop_
_entity.id
_entity.type
_entity.pdbx_description
1 polymer ?
#
loop_
_entity_poly.entity_id
_entity_poly.type
_entity_poly.pdbx_seq_one_letter_code
_entity_poly.pdbx_strand_id
1 'polypeptide(L)'
;AHSPRDAVIECANLARSAGTDLLITFGGGSVTDGGKAVTICLQHNITDLDGLEPFRTVVDDDGKRNFPQYEAPTVRQIAIPTTLSGGEFNARAGITDSRLKLKQSYVNHGIMPVSVILDGAVTLHTPEWLFLSTGIRAVDHAVETFLSIDANDYWDGAALHALRLLYEGLTRVKRDPEDID
;
A
#
# COMPACT_ATOMS: atom_id res chain seq x y z
N ALA A 1 5.36 13.72 -0.08
CA ALA A 1 5.37 12.27 -0.03
C ALA A 1 3.99 11.78 0.41
N HIS A 2 3.61 10.61 0.05
CA HIS A 2 2.29 9.98 0.04
C HIS A 2 1.50 10.35 -1.22
N SER A 3 0.86 9.33 -1.82
CA SER A 3 0.11 9.43 -3.08
C SER A 3 -0.87 10.60 -3.04
N PRO A 4 -0.58 11.74 -3.71
CA PRO A 4 -1.51 12.85 -3.75
C PRO A 4 -2.74 12.48 -4.56
N ARG A 5 -3.91 12.93 -4.13
CA ARG A 5 -5.17 12.65 -4.83
C ARG A 5 -5.14 13.18 -6.28
N ASP A 6 -4.52 14.35 -6.49
CA ASP A 6 -4.35 14.96 -7.82
C ASP A 6 -3.63 14.01 -8.78
N ALA A 7 -2.49 13.44 -8.36
CA ALA A 7 -1.72 12.51 -9.17
C ALA A 7 -2.48 11.20 -9.46
N VAL A 8 -3.31 10.74 -8.50
CA VAL A 8 -4.17 9.56 -8.71
C VAL A 8 -5.20 9.84 -9.80
N ILE A 9 -5.87 10.99 -9.76
CA ILE A 9 -6.87 11.37 -10.78
C ILE A 9 -6.22 11.54 -12.15
N GLU A 10 -5.07 12.21 -12.21
CA GLU A 10 -4.32 12.36 -13.46
C GLU A 10 -3.95 11.00 -14.06
N CYS A 11 -3.39 10.11 -13.25
CA CYS A 11 -3.03 8.75 -13.68
C CYS A 11 -4.26 7.95 -14.12
N ALA A 12 -5.38 8.06 -13.41
CA ALA A 12 -6.62 7.38 -13.78
C ALA A 12 -7.18 7.87 -15.13
N ASN A 13 -7.11 9.18 -15.39
CA ASN A 13 -7.55 9.76 -16.64
C ASN A 13 -6.66 9.32 -17.82
N LEU A 14 -5.34 9.26 -17.61
CA LEU A 14 -4.40 8.72 -18.60
C LEU A 14 -4.66 7.23 -18.87
N ALA A 15 -4.79 6.42 -17.83
CA ALA A 15 -5.07 4.99 -17.95
C ALA A 15 -6.39 4.73 -18.69
N ARG A 16 -7.43 5.52 -18.40
CA ARG A 16 -8.72 5.44 -19.09
C ARG A 16 -8.59 5.77 -20.57
N SER A 17 -7.89 6.84 -20.92
CA SER A 17 -7.69 7.24 -22.32
C SER A 17 -6.86 6.22 -23.09
N ALA A 18 -5.99 5.48 -22.42
CA ALA A 18 -5.19 4.42 -23.00
C ALA A 18 -5.93 3.07 -23.11
N GLY A 19 -7.15 2.95 -22.57
CA GLY A 19 -7.89 1.68 -22.54
C GLY A 19 -7.20 0.61 -21.69
N THR A 20 -6.58 1.02 -20.57
CA THR A 20 -5.78 0.12 -19.71
C THR A 20 -6.64 -0.99 -19.12
N ASP A 21 -6.20 -2.23 -19.24
CA ASP A 21 -6.80 -3.44 -18.70
C ASP A 21 -6.03 -4.05 -17.51
N LEU A 22 -4.77 -3.64 -17.32
CA LEU A 22 -3.89 -4.05 -16.23
C LEU A 22 -3.00 -2.88 -15.80
N LEU A 23 -2.81 -2.71 -14.49
CA LEU A 23 -1.84 -1.77 -13.94
C LEU A 23 -0.63 -2.52 -13.38
N ILE A 24 0.56 -2.04 -13.69
CA ILE A 24 1.80 -2.51 -13.06
C ILE A 24 2.37 -1.34 -12.26
N THR A 25 2.51 -1.52 -10.94
CA THR A 25 3.12 -0.52 -10.07
C THR A 25 4.51 -0.95 -9.68
N PHE A 26 5.50 -0.11 -9.96
CA PHE A 26 6.90 -0.31 -9.64
C PHE A 26 7.36 0.81 -8.70
N GLY A 27 7.58 0.49 -7.42
CA GLY A 27 7.96 1.50 -6.44
C GLY A 27 7.56 1.14 -5.00
N GLY A 28 7.67 2.10 -4.10
CA GLY A 28 7.30 1.92 -2.69
C GLY A 28 5.80 1.96 -2.44
N GLY A 29 5.40 1.85 -1.16
CA GLY A 29 4.00 1.79 -0.74
C GLY A 29 3.11 2.90 -1.27
N SER A 30 3.64 4.13 -1.46
CA SER A 30 2.87 5.23 -2.05
C SER A 30 2.49 4.96 -3.51
N VAL A 31 3.37 4.34 -4.29
CA VAL A 31 3.07 3.97 -5.68
C VAL A 31 2.04 2.85 -5.72
N THR A 32 2.20 1.85 -4.86
CA THR A 32 1.23 0.74 -4.72
C THR A 32 -0.15 1.25 -4.32
N ASP A 33 -0.23 2.11 -3.31
CA ASP A 33 -1.50 2.70 -2.85
C ASP A 33 -2.13 3.60 -3.92
N GLY A 34 -1.30 4.37 -4.65
CA GLY A 34 -1.75 5.16 -5.80
C GLY A 34 -2.39 4.29 -6.88
N GLY A 35 -1.74 3.19 -7.26
CA GLY A 35 -2.27 2.21 -8.22
C GLY A 35 -3.62 1.62 -7.79
N LYS A 36 -3.76 1.24 -6.51
CA LYS A 36 -5.04 0.76 -5.97
C LYS A 36 -6.16 1.81 -6.12
N ALA A 37 -5.86 3.07 -5.81
CA ALA A 37 -6.84 4.14 -5.96
C ALA A 37 -7.17 4.42 -7.44
N VAL A 38 -6.20 4.29 -8.34
CA VAL A 38 -6.43 4.37 -9.80
C VAL A 38 -7.42 3.30 -10.24
N THR A 39 -7.32 2.06 -9.75
CA THR A 39 -8.29 1.00 -10.10
C THR A 39 -9.71 1.36 -9.66
N ILE A 40 -9.89 1.98 -8.48
CA ILE A 40 -11.20 2.49 -8.04
C ILE A 40 -11.71 3.56 -9.01
N CYS A 41 -10.86 4.51 -9.37
CA CYS A 41 -11.24 5.58 -10.30
C CYS A 41 -11.63 5.06 -11.68
N LEU A 42 -10.97 4.02 -12.17
CA LEU A 42 -11.32 3.37 -13.45
C LEU A 42 -12.69 2.68 -13.37
N GLN A 43 -12.94 1.90 -12.32
CA GLN A 43 -14.18 1.16 -12.12
C GLN A 43 -15.39 2.08 -12.04
N HIS A 44 -15.27 3.19 -11.31
CA HIS A 44 -16.39 4.07 -11.00
C HIS A 44 -16.43 5.35 -11.85
N ASN A 45 -15.64 5.41 -12.92
CA ASN A 45 -15.55 6.55 -13.81
C ASN A 45 -15.25 7.89 -13.11
N ILE A 46 -14.43 7.85 -12.05
CA ILE A 46 -14.03 9.04 -11.31
C ILE A 46 -12.99 9.81 -12.12
N THR A 47 -13.27 11.08 -12.41
CA THR A 47 -12.44 11.95 -13.26
C THR A 47 -11.91 13.18 -12.54
N ASP A 48 -12.40 13.45 -11.33
CA ASP A 48 -12.04 14.61 -10.53
C ASP A 48 -11.83 14.24 -9.05
N LEU A 49 -11.35 15.21 -8.28
CA LEU A 49 -10.97 15.00 -6.87
C LEU A 49 -12.18 14.65 -5.98
N ASP A 50 -13.33 15.24 -6.24
CA ASP A 50 -14.50 15.10 -5.37
C ASP A 50 -15.20 13.76 -5.60
N GLY A 51 -15.04 13.18 -6.79
CA GLY A 51 -15.54 11.84 -7.11
C GLY A 51 -15.01 10.72 -6.21
N LEU A 52 -13.86 10.91 -5.55
CA LEU A 52 -13.33 9.95 -4.57
C LEU A 52 -13.99 10.04 -3.18
N GLU A 53 -14.70 11.13 -2.86
CA GLU A 53 -15.27 11.32 -1.51
C GLU A 53 -16.21 10.18 -1.07
N PRO A 54 -17.13 9.67 -1.90
CA PRO A 54 -18.05 8.62 -1.48
C PRO A 54 -17.38 7.29 -1.13
N PHE A 55 -16.14 7.08 -1.56
CA PHE A 55 -15.43 5.81 -1.43
C PHE A 55 -14.47 5.76 -0.23
N ARG A 56 -14.25 6.88 0.44
CA ARG A 56 -13.33 6.95 1.58
C ARG A 56 -13.94 6.35 2.85
N THR A 57 -13.09 5.75 3.66
CA THR A 57 -13.44 5.38 5.03
C THR A 57 -13.77 6.64 5.84
N VAL A 58 -14.89 6.65 6.52
CA VAL A 58 -15.30 7.73 7.41
C VAL A 58 -15.26 7.23 8.85
N VAL A 59 -14.78 8.05 9.76
CA VAL A 59 -14.85 7.81 11.20
C VAL A 59 -16.01 8.66 11.72
N ASP A 60 -16.98 8.06 12.39
CA ASP A 60 -18.09 8.77 13.00
C ASP A 60 -17.68 9.40 14.35
N ASP A 61 -18.61 10.13 14.97
CA ASP A 61 -18.36 10.84 16.23
C ASP A 61 -18.05 9.89 17.41
N ASP A 62 -18.46 8.63 17.32
CA ASP A 62 -18.17 7.57 18.30
C ASP A 62 -16.83 6.88 18.05
N GLY A 63 -16.07 7.31 17.03
CA GLY A 63 -14.80 6.73 16.64
C GLY A 63 -14.90 5.44 15.83
N LYS A 64 -16.12 5.04 15.44
CA LYS A 64 -16.34 3.84 14.63
C LYS A 64 -16.01 4.12 13.16
N ARG A 65 -15.28 3.19 12.55
CA ARG A 65 -14.93 3.26 11.13
C ARG A 65 -16.05 2.69 10.27
N ASN A 66 -16.55 3.50 9.36
CA ASN A 66 -17.52 3.10 8.35
C ASN A 66 -16.78 2.91 7.01
N PHE A 67 -16.92 1.71 6.44
CA PHE A 67 -16.31 1.31 5.18
C PHE A 67 -17.38 1.31 4.09
N PRO A 68 -17.39 2.27 3.17
CA PRO A 68 -18.33 2.27 2.05
C PRO A 68 -18.24 0.98 1.27
N GLN A 69 -19.38 0.41 0.89
CA GLN A 69 -19.46 -0.76 0.03
C GLN A 69 -19.62 -0.31 -1.42
N TYR A 70 -18.75 -0.79 -2.29
CA TYR A 70 -18.76 -0.48 -3.71
C TYR A 70 -18.20 -1.65 -4.51
N GLU A 71 -18.50 -1.67 -5.81
CA GLU A 71 -18.05 -2.74 -6.69
C GLU A 71 -16.53 -2.82 -6.76
N ALA A 72 -16.04 -4.05 -6.76
CA ALA A 72 -14.61 -4.32 -6.91
C ALA A 72 -14.12 -3.92 -8.32
N PRO A 73 -12.92 -3.33 -8.44
CA PRO A 73 -12.35 -2.99 -9.73
C PRO A 73 -12.16 -4.21 -10.63
N THR A 74 -12.48 -4.07 -11.91
CA THR A 74 -12.21 -5.07 -12.95
C THR A 74 -10.78 -4.97 -13.47
N VAL A 75 -10.24 -3.74 -13.58
CA VAL A 75 -8.81 -3.52 -13.85
C VAL A 75 -8.02 -3.89 -12.62
N ARG A 76 -7.10 -4.81 -12.77
CA ARG A 76 -6.32 -5.36 -11.65
C ARG A 76 -4.91 -4.75 -11.60
N GLN A 77 -4.23 -4.97 -10.47
CA GLN A 77 -2.89 -4.45 -10.23
C GLN A 77 -1.90 -5.59 -10.00
N ILE A 78 -0.72 -5.50 -10.62
CA ILE A 78 0.50 -6.23 -10.23
C ILE A 78 1.41 -5.24 -9.52
N ALA A 79 1.97 -5.62 -8.37
CA ALA A 79 2.89 -4.78 -7.61
C ALA A 79 4.32 -5.33 -7.66
N ILE A 80 5.28 -4.44 -7.91
CA ILE A 80 6.72 -4.69 -7.82
C ILE A 80 7.26 -3.72 -6.77
N PRO A 81 7.24 -4.09 -5.46
CA PRO A 81 7.62 -3.19 -4.41
C PRO A 81 9.14 -3.01 -4.34
N THR A 82 9.57 -1.77 -4.06
CA THR A 82 10.98 -1.41 -3.84
C THR A 82 11.27 -1.06 -2.38
N THR A 83 10.27 -1.22 -1.49
CA THR A 83 10.38 -0.93 -0.05
C THR A 83 9.66 -2.00 0.76
N LEU A 84 9.91 -2.04 2.06
CA LEU A 84 9.30 -3.01 2.98
C LEU A 84 7.98 -2.49 3.62
N SER A 85 7.23 -1.66 2.88
CA SER A 85 6.00 -1.02 3.40
C SER A 85 4.83 -1.98 3.59
N GLY A 86 4.82 -3.13 2.91
CA GLY A 86 3.77 -4.15 3.01
C GLY A 86 2.41 -3.76 2.41
N GLY A 87 2.32 -2.61 1.72
CA GLY A 87 1.08 -2.13 1.13
C GLY A 87 0.50 -3.09 0.08
N GLU A 88 1.34 -3.85 -0.59
CA GLU A 88 0.99 -4.84 -1.61
C GLU A 88 0.19 -6.03 -1.08
N PHE A 89 0.23 -6.28 0.23
CA PHE A 89 -0.42 -7.42 0.87
C PHE A 89 -1.74 -7.08 1.57
N ASN A 90 -2.28 -5.89 1.35
CA ASN A 90 -3.53 -5.49 1.97
C ASN A 90 -4.52 -4.85 0.98
N ALA A 91 -5.79 -4.86 1.36
CA ALA A 91 -6.91 -4.33 0.57
C ALA A 91 -7.21 -2.85 0.90
N ARG A 92 -6.19 -2.07 1.28
CA ARG A 92 -6.33 -0.67 1.66
C ARG A 92 -5.42 0.21 0.80
N ALA A 93 -5.90 1.39 0.42
CA ALA A 93 -5.13 2.46 -0.19
C ALA A 93 -5.15 3.70 0.70
N GLY A 94 -3.98 4.30 0.94
CA GLY A 94 -3.84 5.54 1.68
C GLY A 94 -3.48 6.69 0.75
N ILE A 95 -4.42 7.60 0.48
CA ILE A 95 -4.29 8.71 -0.45
C ILE A 95 -4.38 10.04 0.29
N THR A 96 -3.53 11.00 -0.03
CA THR A 96 -3.53 12.30 0.61
C THR A 96 -4.34 13.31 -0.20
N ASP A 97 -5.38 13.86 0.40
CA ASP A 97 -6.03 15.06 -0.15
C ASP A 97 -5.15 16.27 0.17
N SER A 98 -4.52 16.83 -0.87
CA SER A 98 -3.60 17.97 -0.75
C SER A 98 -4.29 19.25 -0.29
N ARG A 99 -5.60 19.40 -0.55
CA ARG A 99 -6.41 20.55 -0.13
C ARG A 99 -6.61 20.56 1.38
N LEU A 100 -6.91 19.38 1.94
CA LEU A 100 -7.18 19.18 3.38
C LEU A 100 -5.92 18.82 4.17
N LYS A 101 -4.83 18.45 3.50
CA LYS A 101 -3.59 17.91 4.08
C LYS A 101 -3.85 16.67 4.96
N LEU A 102 -4.86 15.89 4.59
CA LEU A 102 -5.29 14.69 5.32
C LEU A 102 -5.07 13.43 4.46
N LYS A 103 -4.51 12.40 5.09
CA LYS A 103 -4.43 11.07 4.50
C LYS A 103 -5.78 10.37 4.71
N GLN A 104 -6.39 9.99 3.61
CA GLN A 104 -7.67 9.30 3.57
C GLN A 104 -7.47 7.83 3.20
N SER A 105 -8.34 6.97 3.71
CA SER A 105 -8.25 5.51 3.50
C SER A 105 -9.42 5.04 2.63
N TYR A 106 -9.11 4.17 1.69
CA TYR A 106 -10.04 3.49 0.79
C TYR A 106 -9.88 1.99 0.97
N VAL A 107 -10.95 1.26 1.16
CA VAL A 107 -10.89 -0.17 1.47
C VAL A 107 -11.86 -0.94 0.57
N ASN A 108 -11.32 -1.90 -0.18
CA ASN A 108 -12.10 -2.85 -0.95
C ASN A 108 -11.23 -4.08 -1.23
N HIS A 109 -11.74 -5.29 -1.03
CA HIS A 109 -10.95 -6.49 -1.28
C HIS A 109 -10.43 -6.60 -2.72
N GLY A 110 -11.15 -6.04 -3.68
CA GLY A 110 -10.77 -6.05 -5.10
C GLY A 110 -9.58 -5.17 -5.47
N ILE A 111 -9.17 -4.21 -4.62
CA ILE A 111 -7.99 -3.36 -4.91
C ILE A 111 -6.67 -3.99 -4.47
N MET A 112 -6.70 -5.11 -3.76
CA MET A 112 -5.47 -5.82 -3.45
C MET A 112 -4.80 -6.29 -4.74
N PRO A 113 -3.48 -6.10 -4.92
CA PRO A 113 -2.76 -6.62 -6.09
C PRO A 113 -3.02 -8.11 -6.30
N VAL A 114 -3.24 -8.51 -7.55
CA VAL A 114 -3.46 -9.93 -7.90
C VAL A 114 -2.18 -10.72 -7.95
N SER A 115 -1.06 -10.03 -8.09
CA SER A 115 0.29 -10.62 -8.05
C SER A 115 1.26 -9.61 -7.46
N VAL A 116 2.26 -10.14 -6.76
CA VAL A 116 3.36 -9.36 -6.20
C VAL A 116 4.67 -10.00 -6.67
N ILE A 117 5.53 -9.20 -7.27
CA ILE A 117 6.87 -9.64 -7.69
C ILE A 117 7.86 -9.08 -6.68
N LEU A 118 8.41 -9.95 -5.85
CA LEU A 118 9.44 -9.62 -4.88
C LEU A 118 10.81 -9.93 -5.49
N ASP A 119 11.55 -8.88 -5.79
CA ASP A 119 12.91 -8.98 -6.35
C ASP A 119 13.83 -8.08 -5.51
N GLY A 120 14.77 -8.68 -4.79
CA GLY A 120 15.75 -7.95 -3.98
C GLY A 120 16.60 -6.98 -4.80
N ALA A 121 16.91 -7.33 -6.05
CA ALA A 121 17.75 -6.49 -6.90
C ALA A 121 17.15 -5.11 -7.19
N VAL A 122 15.82 -5.00 -7.30
CA VAL A 122 15.18 -3.70 -7.55
C VAL A 122 15.24 -2.78 -6.33
N THR A 123 15.45 -3.33 -5.14
CA THR A 123 15.54 -2.55 -3.90
C THR A 123 16.87 -1.82 -3.76
N LEU A 124 17.92 -2.24 -4.47
CA LEU A 124 19.24 -1.60 -4.47
C LEU A 124 19.21 -0.14 -4.92
N HIS A 125 18.19 0.23 -5.71
CA HIS A 125 17.98 1.61 -6.17
C HIS A 125 17.17 2.47 -5.19
N THR A 126 16.69 1.88 -4.10
CA THR A 126 15.97 2.60 -3.04
C THR A 126 16.97 3.26 -2.09
N PRO A 127 16.82 4.57 -1.79
CA PRO A 127 17.69 5.20 -0.81
C PRO A 127 17.72 4.42 0.51
N GLU A 128 18.92 4.16 1.05
CA GLU A 128 19.12 3.36 2.27
C GLU A 128 18.19 3.79 3.41
N TRP A 129 18.11 5.10 3.66
CA TRP A 129 17.25 5.63 4.73
C TRP A 129 15.78 5.25 4.55
N LEU A 130 15.28 5.22 3.31
CA LEU A 130 13.89 4.86 3.01
C LEU A 130 13.68 3.35 3.16
N PHE A 131 14.60 2.54 2.66
CA PHE A 131 14.54 1.08 2.80
C PHE A 131 14.54 0.68 4.27
N LEU A 132 15.50 1.17 5.06
CA LEU A 132 15.60 0.88 6.49
C LEU A 132 14.40 1.43 7.28
N SER A 133 13.91 2.64 6.97
CA SER A 133 12.72 3.18 7.64
C SER A 133 11.47 2.33 7.41
N THR A 134 11.29 1.83 6.18
CA THR A 134 10.16 0.93 5.88
C THR A 134 10.38 -0.45 6.47
N GLY A 135 11.63 -0.91 6.61
CA GLY A 135 11.99 -2.13 7.32
C GLY A 135 11.65 -2.06 8.82
N ILE A 136 11.98 -0.94 9.47
CA ILE A 136 11.56 -0.70 10.86
C ILE A 136 10.03 -0.63 10.98
N ARG A 137 9.33 -0.09 9.99
CA ARG A 137 7.86 -0.14 9.97
C ARG A 137 7.34 -1.58 9.84
N ALA A 138 8.02 -2.46 9.12
CA ALA A 138 7.67 -3.88 9.08
C ALA A 138 7.89 -4.57 10.44
N VAL A 139 8.96 -4.22 11.17
CA VAL A 139 9.18 -4.66 12.56
C VAL A 139 8.03 -4.20 13.46
N ASP A 140 7.63 -2.94 13.36
CA ASP A 140 6.50 -2.37 14.10
C ASP A 140 5.19 -3.12 13.83
N HIS A 141 4.88 -3.46 12.57
CA HIS A 141 3.72 -4.28 12.24
C HIS A 141 3.74 -5.67 12.90
N ALA A 142 4.90 -6.30 12.94
CA ALA A 142 5.04 -7.60 13.61
C ALA A 142 4.84 -7.48 15.13
N VAL A 143 5.33 -6.41 15.75
CA VAL A 143 5.10 -6.14 17.18
C VAL A 143 3.64 -5.80 17.45
N GLU A 144 3.00 -4.94 16.61
CA GLU A 144 1.58 -4.61 16.72
C GLU A 144 0.68 -5.86 16.69
N THR A 145 1.11 -6.93 15.98
CA THR A 145 0.38 -8.20 15.91
C THR A 145 0.25 -8.84 17.30
N PHE A 146 1.33 -8.86 18.09
CA PHE A 146 1.28 -9.38 19.48
C PHE A 146 0.43 -8.52 20.41
N LEU A 147 0.36 -7.21 20.16
CA LEU A 147 -0.38 -6.27 20.99
C LEU A 147 -1.84 -6.13 20.57
N SER A 148 -2.25 -6.82 19.50
CA SER A 148 -3.63 -6.79 19.02
C SER A 148 -4.56 -7.48 20.01
N ILE A 149 -5.78 -6.95 20.15
CA ILE A 149 -6.86 -7.64 20.88
C ILE A 149 -7.30 -8.94 20.19
N ASP A 150 -6.95 -9.11 18.91
CA ASP A 150 -7.22 -10.29 18.10
C ASP A 150 -6.01 -11.23 18.01
N ALA A 151 -4.96 -11.01 18.84
CA ALA A 151 -3.77 -11.84 18.86
C ALA A 151 -4.11 -13.31 19.14
N ASN A 152 -3.42 -14.21 18.47
CA ASN A 152 -3.58 -15.66 18.65
C ASN A 152 -2.32 -16.38 18.21
N ASP A 153 -2.17 -17.65 18.63
CA ASP A 153 -0.96 -18.44 18.43
C ASP A 153 -0.50 -18.52 16.96
N TYR A 154 -1.44 -18.48 15.99
CA TYR A 154 -1.10 -18.53 14.57
C TYR A 154 -0.42 -17.23 14.12
N TRP A 155 -1.01 -16.10 14.45
CA TRP A 155 -0.44 -14.80 14.12
C TRP A 155 0.86 -14.51 14.87
N ASP A 156 0.93 -14.96 16.14
CA ASP A 156 2.13 -14.80 16.96
C ASP A 156 3.30 -15.60 16.39
N GLY A 157 3.06 -16.82 15.92
CA GLY A 157 4.07 -17.63 15.25
C GLY A 157 4.60 -16.97 13.96
N ALA A 158 3.71 -16.41 13.14
CA ALA A 158 4.09 -15.68 11.93
C ALA A 158 4.87 -14.40 12.25
N ALA A 159 4.43 -13.64 13.26
CA ALA A 159 5.07 -12.39 13.68
C ALA A 159 6.47 -12.65 14.26
N LEU A 160 6.66 -13.68 15.08
CA LEU A 160 7.98 -14.09 15.59
C LEU A 160 8.93 -14.44 14.46
N HIS A 161 8.45 -15.20 13.47
CA HIS A 161 9.26 -15.54 12.31
C HIS A 161 9.65 -14.30 11.49
N ALA A 162 8.69 -13.39 11.28
CA ALA A 162 8.94 -12.12 10.60
C ALA A 162 9.98 -11.27 11.34
N LEU A 163 9.87 -11.14 12.67
CA LEU A 163 10.84 -10.42 13.50
C LEU A 163 12.25 -10.99 13.36
N ARG A 164 12.40 -12.33 13.36
CA ARG A 164 13.70 -12.96 13.16
C ARG A 164 14.29 -12.62 11.80
N LEU A 165 13.51 -12.75 10.71
CA LEU A 165 13.97 -12.45 9.37
C LEU A 165 14.32 -10.96 9.20
N LEU A 166 13.48 -10.06 9.73
CA LEU A 166 13.72 -8.62 9.69
C LEU A 166 14.98 -8.22 10.46
N TYR A 167 15.21 -8.80 11.64
CA TYR A 167 16.43 -8.55 12.41
C TYR A 167 17.69 -8.97 11.64
N GLU A 168 17.68 -10.17 11.09
CA GLU A 168 18.79 -10.71 10.30
C GLU A 168 19.01 -9.88 9.03
N GLY A 169 17.96 -9.69 8.21
CA GLY A 169 18.05 -9.01 6.91
C GLY A 169 18.39 -7.52 7.04
N LEU A 170 17.71 -6.77 7.91
CA LEU A 170 18.00 -5.35 8.10
C LEU A 170 19.41 -5.10 8.66
N THR A 171 19.92 -6.02 9.50
CA THR A 171 21.28 -5.93 10.01
C THR A 171 22.31 -6.20 8.90
N ARG A 172 22.03 -7.15 8.00
CA ARG A 172 22.89 -7.45 6.85
C ARG A 172 22.93 -6.27 5.89
N VAL A 173 21.77 -5.78 5.44
CA VAL A 173 21.66 -4.62 4.55
C VAL A 173 22.33 -3.38 5.13
N LYS A 174 22.25 -3.16 6.46
CA LYS A 174 22.96 -2.03 7.09
C LYS A 174 24.46 -2.16 7.04
N ARG A 175 25.01 -3.38 7.04
CA ARG A 175 26.46 -3.64 6.93
C ARG A 175 26.93 -3.62 5.49
N ASP A 176 26.14 -4.16 4.59
CA ASP A 176 26.37 -4.24 3.15
C ASP A 176 25.07 -3.92 2.39
N PRO A 177 24.92 -2.69 1.91
CA PRO A 177 23.73 -2.28 1.17
C PRO A 177 23.50 -3.01 -0.17
N GLU A 178 24.51 -3.72 -0.68
CA GLU A 178 24.43 -4.52 -1.91
C GLU A 178 24.05 -5.98 -1.64
N ASP A 179 23.88 -6.38 -0.38
CA ASP A 179 23.46 -7.72 0.02
C ASP A 179 21.96 -7.93 -0.34
N ILE A 180 21.71 -8.78 -1.32
CA ILE A 180 20.36 -9.09 -1.83
C ILE A 180 19.84 -10.48 -1.41
N ASP A 181 20.64 -11.27 -0.68
CA ASP A 181 20.27 -12.58 -0.14
C ASP A 181 19.46 -12.40 1.18
#